data_cb858e8a5967c4fc8a16c96338655b45
#
_entry.id   cb858e8a5967c4fc8a16c96338655b45
#
_cell.length_a   1.000
_cell.length_b   1.000
_cell.length_c   1.000
_cell.angle_alpha   90.00
_cell.angle_beta   90.00
_cell.angle_gamma   90.00
#
_symmetry.space_group_name_H-M   'P 1'
#
loop_
_entity.id
_entity.type
_entity.pdbx_description
1 polymer ?
#
loop_
_entity_poly.entity_id
_entity_poly.type
_entity_poly.pdbx_seq_one_letter_code
_entity_poly.pdbx_strand_id
1 'polypeptide(L)'
;MSDVKKQAIVEQSTRLSLKNLLGFCHLKRYQYQVEQPDLVQEILDNQGGGIIVCPHMGVYDGVTWWLNQQGKKAVTIFGAGSSGDRPDENAMISQAAKLAGVPYLLRKQNLMLELAQRIKQGEWVVLHMDMRTEGVPVRWFGQATQLSATPFFLAHKLACPIYFHYALSEGMTQRLHFSRFALHQTDDLSRNIAQDAQQLADMMQQAITAHPEQWIWLYRRFK
;
A
#
# COMPACT_ATOMS: atom_id res chain seq x y z
N MET A 1 -11.42 4.69 -25.13
CA MET A 1 -9.97 4.95 -25.22
C MET A 1 -9.45 4.27 -26.46
N SER A 2 -8.68 4.96 -27.33
CA SER A 2 -8.11 4.40 -28.57
C SER A 2 -7.05 3.33 -28.26
N ASP A 3 -6.85 2.39 -29.18
CA ASP A 3 -5.86 1.31 -28.98
C ASP A 3 -4.43 1.84 -28.90
N VAL A 4 -4.11 2.90 -29.65
CA VAL A 4 -2.82 3.61 -29.55
C VAL A 4 -2.58 4.13 -28.12
N LYS A 5 -3.59 4.72 -27.48
CA LYS A 5 -3.47 5.22 -26.13
C LYS A 5 -3.31 4.07 -25.10
N LYS A 6 -4.00 2.95 -25.33
CA LYS A 6 -3.84 1.75 -24.48
C LYS A 6 -2.41 1.21 -24.58
N GLN A 7 -1.88 1.08 -25.78
CA GLN A 7 -0.53 0.58 -26.01
C GLN A 7 0.53 1.48 -25.38
N ALA A 8 0.41 2.80 -25.50
CA ALA A 8 1.30 3.76 -24.87
C ALA A 8 1.30 3.61 -23.32
N ILE A 9 0.13 3.42 -22.70
CA ILE A 9 0.03 3.19 -21.26
C ILE A 9 0.73 1.89 -20.87
N VAL A 10 0.53 0.79 -21.63
CA VAL A 10 1.17 -0.51 -21.36
C VAL A 10 2.69 -0.40 -21.43
N GLU A 11 3.23 0.21 -22.50
CA GLU A 11 4.67 0.40 -22.67
C GLU A 11 5.27 1.24 -21.53
N GLN A 12 4.66 2.36 -21.22
CA GLN A 12 5.11 3.24 -20.14
C GLN A 12 5.02 2.57 -18.78
N SER A 13 3.92 1.87 -18.48
CA SER A 13 3.75 1.12 -17.24
C SER A 13 4.78 0.00 -17.10
N THR A 14 5.05 -0.74 -18.17
CA THR A 14 6.07 -1.80 -18.14
C THR A 14 7.46 -1.22 -17.85
N ARG A 15 7.82 -0.13 -18.52
CA ARG A 15 9.09 0.57 -18.28
C ARG A 15 9.21 1.08 -16.85
N LEU A 16 8.16 1.72 -16.33
CA LEU A 16 8.15 2.24 -14.96
C LEU A 16 8.15 1.12 -13.92
N SER A 17 7.42 0.03 -14.15
CA SER A 17 7.40 -1.13 -13.26
C SER A 17 8.78 -1.77 -13.12
N LEU A 18 9.50 -1.96 -14.23
CA LEU A 18 10.88 -2.45 -14.21
C LEU A 18 11.83 -1.48 -13.49
N LYS A 19 11.71 -0.17 -13.76
CA LYS A 19 12.50 0.85 -13.10
C LYS A 19 12.22 0.87 -11.58
N ASN A 20 10.96 0.80 -11.18
CA ASN A 20 10.56 0.82 -9.77
C ASN A 20 11.01 -0.45 -9.04
N LEU A 21 10.96 -1.60 -9.70
CA LEU A 21 11.49 -2.87 -9.16
C LEU A 21 13.00 -2.79 -8.90
N LEU A 22 13.77 -2.28 -9.86
CA LEU A 22 15.21 -2.04 -9.68
C LEU A 22 15.46 -0.94 -8.65
N GLY A 23 14.63 0.11 -8.64
CA GLY A 23 14.69 1.22 -7.70
C GLY A 23 14.46 0.82 -6.26
N PHE A 24 13.72 -0.25 -6.02
CA PHE A 24 13.50 -0.79 -4.68
C PHE A 24 14.81 -1.09 -3.93
N CYS A 25 15.82 -1.61 -4.62
CA CYS A 25 17.13 -1.86 -4.01
C CYS A 25 17.94 -0.56 -3.75
N HIS A 26 17.46 0.58 -4.20
CA HIS A 26 18.19 1.84 -4.18
C HIS A 26 17.37 3.03 -3.63
N LEU A 27 16.45 2.78 -2.68
CA LEU A 27 15.53 3.78 -2.14
C LEU A 27 16.21 5.06 -1.67
N LYS A 28 17.38 4.97 -1.08
CA LYS A 28 18.20 6.11 -0.62
C LYS A 28 18.66 7.05 -1.74
N ARG A 29 18.57 6.65 -3.01
CA ARG A 29 18.97 7.48 -4.16
C ARG A 29 17.85 8.37 -4.67
N TYR A 30 16.60 8.10 -4.26
CA TYR A 30 15.46 8.92 -4.65
C TYR A 30 15.34 10.16 -3.79
N GLN A 31 14.89 11.24 -4.41
CA GLN A 31 14.37 12.41 -3.70
C GLN A 31 12.89 12.19 -3.40
N TYR A 32 12.47 12.46 -2.19
CA TYR A 32 11.08 12.31 -1.77
C TYR A 32 10.47 13.69 -1.58
N GLN A 33 9.38 13.96 -2.31
CA GLN A 33 8.58 15.18 -2.19
C GLN A 33 7.21 14.80 -1.65
N VAL A 34 6.78 15.48 -0.61
CA VAL A 34 5.47 15.29 0.01
C VAL A 34 4.52 16.33 -0.54
N GLU A 35 3.37 15.89 -1.09
CA GLU A 35 2.38 16.80 -1.68
C GLU A 35 1.45 17.42 -0.63
N GLN A 36 1.25 16.76 0.53
CA GLN A 36 0.42 17.24 1.63
C GLN A 36 1.26 17.36 2.92
N PRO A 37 2.12 18.38 3.06
CA PRO A 37 3.06 18.50 4.16
C PRO A 37 2.39 18.56 5.54
N ASP A 38 1.27 19.30 5.66
CA ASP A 38 0.55 19.40 6.95
C ASP A 38 -0.01 18.05 7.40
N LEU A 39 -0.55 17.26 6.47
CA LEU A 39 -1.09 15.94 6.77
C LEU A 39 0.03 14.96 7.15
N VAL A 40 1.18 15.07 6.50
CA VAL A 40 2.34 14.25 6.85
C VAL A 40 2.92 14.67 8.20
N GLN A 41 2.91 15.96 8.53
CA GLN A 41 3.33 16.42 9.84
C GLN A 41 2.46 15.80 10.95
N GLU A 42 1.15 15.64 10.75
CA GLU A 42 0.30 14.93 11.70
C GLU A 42 0.71 13.46 11.88
N ILE A 43 1.09 12.76 10.78
CA ILE A 43 1.61 11.39 10.85
C ILE A 43 2.92 11.38 11.66
N LEU A 44 3.79 12.36 11.44
CA LEU A 44 5.08 12.47 12.12
C LEU A 44 4.95 12.86 13.59
N ASP A 45 3.97 13.67 13.96
CA ASP A 45 3.72 14.09 15.34
C ASP A 45 2.95 13.05 16.17
N ASN A 46 2.23 12.15 15.49
CA ASN A 46 1.46 11.11 16.18
C ASN A 46 2.38 10.17 16.97
N GLN A 47 2.25 10.12 18.29
CA GLN A 47 3.03 9.22 19.16
C GLN A 47 2.50 7.79 19.16
N GLY A 48 1.28 7.56 18.70
CA GLY A 48 0.70 6.25 18.49
C GLY A 48 1.10 5.62 17.16
N GLY A 49 0.71 4.37 16.95
CA GLY A 49 0.79 3.71 15.67
C GLY A 49 -0.40 4.02 14.77
N GLY A 50 -0.31 3.59 13.53
CA GLY A 50 -1.37 3.77 12.54
C GLY A 50 -1.23 2.84 11.34
N ILE A 51 -2.11 3.03 10.39
CA ILE A 51 -2.18 2.21 9.19
C ILE A 51 -2.07 3.11 7.96
N ILE A 52 -1.26 2.71 7.01
CA ILE A 52 -1.22 3.30 5.67
C ILE A 52 -1.65 2.24 4.68
N VAL A 53 -2.69 2.52 3.91
CA VAL A 53 -3.19 1.66 2.84
C VAL A 53 -2.86 2.26 1.49
N CYS A 54 -2.35 1.44 0.56
CA CYS A 54 -1.85 1.94 -0.72
C CYS A 54 -1.99 0.91 -1.86
N PRO A 55 -2.05 1.35 -3.12
CA PRO A 55 -1.82 0.52 -4.29
C PRO A 55 -0.31 0.37 -4.59
N HIS A 56 0.06 -0.58 -5.44
CA HIS A 56 1.41 -0.70 -5.98
C HIS A 56 1.63 0.35 -7.10
N MET A 57 1.84 1.60 -6.71
CA MET A 57 2.12 2.72 -7.62
C MET A 57 3.46 3.38 -7.29
N GLY A 58 4.19 3.81 -8.31
CA GLY A 58 5.53 4.34 -8.15
C GLY A 58 6.49 3.33 -7.50
N VAL A 59 7.45 3.82 -6.72
CA VAL A 59 8.28 2.96 -5.83
C VAL A 59 7.52 2.79 -4.52
N TYR A 60 6.51 1.95 -4.53
CA TYR A 60 5.46 1.81 -3.52
C TYR A 60 5.96 1.48 -2.10
N ASP A 61 7.08 0.76 -1.95
CA ASP A 61 7.70 0.51 -0.64
C ASP A 61 8.60 1.67 -0.16
N GLY A 62 8.79 2.67 -1.00
CA GLY A 62 9.55 3.87 -0.69
C GLY A 62 8.98 4.64 0.50
N VAL A 63 7.65 4.62 0.68
CA VAL A 63 6.99 5.26 1.83
C VAL A 63 7.40 4.62 3.16
N THR A 64 7.50 3.28 3.22
CA THR A 64 7.94 2.58 4.42
C THR A 64 9.37 2.97 4.77
N TRP A 65 10.27 2.96 3.79
CA TRP A 65 11.66 3.40 3.97
C TRP A 65 11.71 4.87 4.41
N TRP A 66 10.99 5.74 3.71
CA TRP A 66 10.98 7.19 3.98
C TRP A 66 10.49 7.51 5.40
N LEU A 67 9.39 6.91 5.85
CA LEU A 67 8.88 7.09 7.22
C LEU A 67 9.93 6.71 8.27
N ASN A 68 10.67 5.62 8.05
CA ASN A 68 11.76 5.23 8.95
C ASN A 68 12.91 6.26 8.95
N GLN A 69 13.19 6.92 7.82
CA GLN A 69 14.16 8.02 7.75
C GLN A 69 13.66 9.28 8.50
N GLN A 70 12.35 9.47 8.61
CA GLN A 70 11.74 10.55 9.40
C GLN A 70 11.61 10.20 10.90
N GLY A 71 12.19 9.10 11.36
CA GLY A 71 12.16 8.67 12.76
C GLY A 71 10.91 7.91 13.19
N LYS A 72 10.00 7.59 12.26
CA LYS A 72 8.86 6.72 12.55
C LYS A 72 9.23 5.26 12.36
N LYS A 73 8.74 4.39 13.24
CA LYS A 73 8.83 2.96 13.03
C LYS A 73 7.73 2.52 12.08
N ALA A 74 8.07 2.21 10.85
CA ALA A 74 7.12 1.73 9.84
C ALA A 74 7.56 0.36 9.30
N VAL A 75 6.59 -0.51 9.04
CA VAL A 75 6.80 -1.86 8.53
C VAL A 75 5.81 -2.16 7.42
N THR A 76 6.25 -2.83 6.36
CA THR A 76 5.39 -3.34 5.28
C THR A 76 5.26 -4.86 5.35
N ILE A 77 4.35 -5.44 4.56
CA ILE A 77 4.14 -6.88 4.50
C ILE A 77 4.57 -7.40 3.13
N PHE A 78 5.43 -8.39 3.14
CA PHE A 78 5.77 -9.16 1.95
C PHE A 78 5.25 -10.59 2.05
N GLY A 79 4.92 -11.18 0.91
CA GLY A 79 4.56 -12.57 0.82
C GLY A 79 4.11 -12.94 -0.57
N ALA A 80 4.60 -14.06 -1.09
CA ALA A 80 4.22 -14.60 -2.36
C ALA A 80 2.82 -15.25 -2.26
N GLY A 81 1.81 -14.57 -2.80
CA GLY A 81 0.49 -15.13 -3.05
C GLY A 81 -0.34 -15.50 -1.82
N SER A 82 -1.55 -16.01 -2.08
CA SER A 82 -2.50 -16.50 -1.07
C SER A 82 -2.11 -17.86 -0.47
N SER A 83 -1.14 -18.55 -1.02
CA SER A 83 -0.77 -19.93 -0.63
C SER A 83 0.45 -20.06 0.28
N GLY A 84 1.10 -18.97 0.65
CA GLY A 84 2.13 -18.97 1.71
C GLY A 84 3.41 -19.78 1.46
N ASP A 85 3.42 -20.69 0.47
CA ASP A 85 4.46 -21.71 0.29
C ASP A 85 5.29 -21.50 -0.98
N ARG A 86 5.98 -20.36 -1.04
CA ARG A 86 7.05 -20.16 -2.03
C ARG A 86 8.31 -19.69 -1.32
N PRO A 87 9.04 -20.60 -0.66
CA PRO A 87 10.19 -20.26 0.17
C PRO A 87 11.28 -19.51 -0.61
N ASP A 88 11.51 -19.86 -1.89
CA ASP A 88 12.53 -19.22 -2.71
C ASP A 88 12.15 -17.78 -3.09
N GLU A 89 10.87 -17.52 -3.43
CA GLU A 89 10.40 -16.16 -3.68
C GLU A 89 10.45 -15.31 -2.41
N ASN A 90 10.07 -15.87 -1.27
CA ASN A 90 10.16 -15.20 0.02
C ASN A 90 11.61 -14.89 0.40
N ALA A 91 12.56 -15.79 0.11
CA ALA A 91 13.98 -15.56 0.35
C ALA A 91 14.53 -14.43 -0.50
N MET A 92 14.18 -14.38 -1.80
CA MET A 92 14.61 -13.33 -2.72
C MET A 92 14.02 -11.95 -2.30
N ILE A 93 12.72 -11.89 -1.99
CA ILE A 93 12.06 -10.65 -1.52
C ILE A 93 12.68 -10.19 -0.20
N SER A 94 12.94 -11.11 0.73
CA SER A 94 13.59 -10.82 2.02
C SER A 94 15.01 -10.25 1.84
N GLN A 95 15.76 -10.80 0.90
CA GLN A 95 17.09 -10.29 0.59
C GLN A 95 17.04 -8.90 -0.02
N ALA A 96 16.12 -8.67 -0.96
CA ALA A 96 15.91 -7.35 -1.57
C ALA A 96 15.49 -6.31 -0.53
N ALA A 97 14.57 -6.65 0.38
CA ALA A 97 14.14 -5.75 1.45
C ALA A 97 15.27 -5.40 2.43
N LYS A 98 16.10 -6.37 2.79
CA LYS A 98 17.30 -6.13 3.62
C LYS A 98 18.28 -5.17 2.93
N LEU A 99 18.56 -5.38 1.64
CA LEU A 99 19.42 -4.51 0.85
C LEU A 99 18.85 -3.09 0.72
N ALA A 100 17.54 -2.98 0.58
CA ALA A 100 16.82 -1.71 0.51
C ALA A 100 16.74 -0.99 1.86
N GLY A 101 16.94 -1.69 2.97
CA GLY A 101 16.75 -1.16 4.32
C GLY A 101 15.27 -0.92 4.66
N VAL A 102 14.36 -1.72 4.10
CA VAL A 102 12.92 -1.63 4.36
C VAL A 102 12.54 -2.65 5.44
N PRO A 103 12.05 -2.21 6.60
CA PRO A 103 11.49 -3.13 7.58
C PRO A 103 10.24 -3.82 7.03
N TYR A 104 10.17 -5.13 7.19
CA TYR A 104 9.07 -5.94 6.65
C TYR A 104 8.67 -7.10 7.56
N LEU A 105 7.45 -7.58 7.36
CA LEU A 105 6.95 -8.82 7.89
C LEU A 105 6.66 -9.78 6.74
N LEU A 106 6.94 -11.06 6.94
CA LEU A 106 6.47 -12.09 6.03
C LEU A 106 5.02 -12.47 6.36
N ARG A 107 4.22 -12.68 5.31
CA ARG A 107 2.85 -13.16 5.46
C ARG A 107 2.86 -14.55 6.09
N LYS A 108 2.21 -14.71 7.23
CA LYS A 108 2.12 -15.95 8.00
C LYS A 108 0.80 -16.04 8.75
N GLN A 109 0.55 -17.19 9.35
CA GLN A 109 -0.55 -17.34 10.32
C GLN A 109 -0.37 -16.32 11.46
N ASN A 110 -1.47 -15.84 12.03
CA ASN A 110 -1.49 -14.84 13.11
C ASN A 110 -0.92 -13.46 12.77
N LEU A 111 -0.73 -13.14 11.46
CA LEU A 111 -0.24 -11.83 11.05
C LEU A 111 -1.08 -10.68 11.62
N MET A 112 -2.41 -10.81 11.64
CA MET A 112 -3.30 -9.78 12.16
C MET A 112 -3.02 -9.45 13.65
N LEU A 113 -2.71 -10.47 14.47
CA LEU A 113 -2.34 -10.25 15.86
C LEU A 113 -1.01 -9.50 15.99
N GLU A 114 -0.01 -9.87 15.18
CA GLU A 114 1.28 -9.19 15.14
C GLU A 114 1.12 -7.72 14.71
N LEU A 115 0.31 -7.43 13.70
CA LEU A 115 0.01 -6.06 13.27
C LEU A 115 -0.65 -5.25 14.39
N ALA A 116 -1.63 -5.84 15.09
CA ALA A 116 -2.28 -5.19 16.24
C ALA A 116 -1.27 -4.84 17.35
N GLN A 117 -0.33 -5.74 17.67
CA GLN A 117 0.71 -5.50 18.66
C GLN A 117 1.64 -4.36 18.24
N ARG A 118 2.09 -4.33 16.99
CA ARG A 118 2.96 -3.27 16.46
C ARG A 118 2.28 -1.91 16.49
N ILE A 119 1.03 -1.82 16.06
CA ILE A 119 0.25 -0.57 16.12
C ILE A 119 0.15 -0.08 17.56
N LYS A 120 -0.15 -0.96 18.52
CA LYS A 120 -0.18 -0.61 19.96
C LYS A 120 1.17 -0.15 20.51
N GLN A 121 2.27 -0.58 19.92
CA GLN A 121 3.64 -0.17 20.24
C GLN A 121 4.07 1.13 19.54
N GLY A 122 3.16 1.81 18.83
CA GLY A 122 3.44 3.04 18.12
C GLY A 122 4.04 2.86 16.73
N GLU A 123 4.02 1.64 16.17
CA GLU A 123 4.51 1.40 14.81
C GLU A 123 3.44 1.68 13.75
N TRP A 124 3.88 2.10 12.57
CA TRP A 124 3.04 2.29 11.39
C TRP A 124 3.09 1.06 10.49
N VAL A 125 1.93 0.60 10.08
CA VAL A 125 1.81 -0.57 9.21
C VAL A 125 1.39 -0.14 7.81
N VAL A 126 2.22 -0.43 6.80
CA VAL A 126 1.95 -0.12 5.40
C VAL A 126 1.42 -1.36 4.70
N LEU A 127 0.21 -1.27 4.15
CA LEU A 127 -0.52 -2.38 3.54
C LEU A 127 -0.84 -2.09 2.08
N HIS A 128 -0.31 -2.90 1.17
CA HIS A 128 -0.68 -2.86 -0.23
C HIS A 128 -2.01 -3.59 -0.44
N MET A 129 -3.03 -2.85 -0.89
CA MET A 129 -4.42 -3.31 -0.87
C MET A 129 -4.95 -3.75 -2.24
N ASP A 130 -4.18 -3.55 -3.29
CA ASP A 130 -4.59 -3.83 -4.67
C ASP A 130 -4.25 -5.26 -5.15
N MET A 131 -3.89 -6.15 -4.23
CA MET A 131 -3.66 -7.56 -4.53
C MET A 131 -4.94 -8.38 -4.31
N ARG A 132 -5.14 -9.40 -5.16
CA ARG A 132 -6.24 -10.34 -4.97
C ARG A 132 -6.08 -11.07 -3.63
N THR A 133 -7.14 -11.05 -2.83
CA THR A 133 -7.20 -11.72 -1.53
C THR A 133 -8.62 -12.17 -1.25
N GLU A 134 -8.80 -13.09 -0.34
CA GLU A 134 -10.09 -13.33 0.30
C GLU A 134 -10.38 -12.19 1.27
N GLY A 135 -11.63 -11.73 1.30
CA GLY A 135 -12.00 -10.60 2.16
C GLY A 135 -13.37 -10.03 1.85
N VAL A 136 -13.48 -8.73 1.91
CA VAL A 136 -14.73 -7.98 1.72
C VAL A 136 -15.02 -7.82 0.24
N PRO A 137 -16.22 -8.18 -0.23
CA PRO A 137 -16.63 -7.93 -1.60
C PRO A 137 -16.70 -6.44 -1.91
N VAL A 138 -16.11 -6.05 -3.04
CA VAL A 138 -16.13 -4.68 -3.55
C VAL A 138 -16.35 -4.67 -5.07
N ARG A 139 -16.80 -3.54 -5.59
CA ARG A 139 -16.82 -3.27 -7.04
C ARG A 139 -15.64 -2.35 -7.37
N TRP A 140 -14.72 -2.82 -8.20
CA TRP A 140 -13.51 -2.09 -8.58
C TRP A 140 -13.31 -2.14 -10.10
N PHE A 141 -13.15 -1.00 -10.74
CA PHE A 141 -13.17 -0.86 -12.21
C PHE A 141 -14.39 -1.54 -12.88
N GLY A 142 -15.55 -1.45 -12.22
CA GLY A 142 -16.79 -2.08 -12.69
C GLY A 142 -16.86 -3.60 -12.50
N GLN A 143 -15.81 -4.24 -11.98
CA GLN A 143 -15.75 -5.69 -11.76
C GLN A 143 -15.90 -6.03 -10.28
N ALA A 144 -16.52 -7.17 -9.98
CA ALA A 144 -16.59 -7.70 -8.63
C ALA A 144 -15.23 -8.31 -8.24
N THR A 145 -14.71 -7.93 -7.08
CA THR A 145 -13.47 -8.47 -6.49
C THR A 145 -13.57 -8.42 -4.97
N GLN A 146 -12.47 -8.65 -4.27
CA GLN A 146 -12.42 -8.61 -2.81
C GLN A 146 -11.17 -7.86 -2.34
N LEU A 147 -11.31 -7.11 -1.24
CA LEU A 147 -10.21 -6.49 -0.52
C LEU A 147 -10.09 -7.08 0.88
N SER A 148 -8.89 -7.07 1.44
CA SER A 148 -8.66 -7.51 2.82
C SER A 148 -9.43 -6.64 3.81
N ALA A 149 -10.13 -7.28 4.75
CA ALA A 149 -10.80 -6.60 5.87
C ALA A 149 -9.80 -6.09 6.94
N THR A 150 -8.58 -6.60 6.94
CA THR A 150 -7.59 -6.43 8.03
C THR A 150 -7.34 -4.98 8.41
N PRO A 151 -7.05 -4.03 7.50
CA PRO A 151 -6.76 -2.66 7.90
C PRO A 151 -7.95 -1.98 8.57
N PHE A 152 -9.15 -2.18 8.06
CA PHE A 152 -10.37 -1.57 8.59
C PHE A 152 -10.73 -2.16 9.95
N PHE A 153 -10.68 -3.50 10.06
CA PHE A 153 -10.91 -4.18 11.33
C PHE A 153 -9.95 -3.68 12.43
N LEU A 154 -8.66 -3.58 12.11
CA LEU A 154 -7.65 -3.09 13.05
C LEU A 154 -7.88 -1.62 13.40
N ALA A 155 -8.17 -0.76 12.43
CA ALA A 155 -8.40 0.65 12.67
C ALA A 155 -9.62 0.88 13.59
N HIS A 156 -10.73 0.16 13.35
CA HIS A 156 -11.90 0.22 14.23
C HIS A 156 -11.63 -0.32 15.65
N LYS A 157 -10.96 -1.48 15.74
CA LYS A 157 -10.71 -2.14 17.05
C LYS A 157 -9.68 -1.44 17.92
N LEU A 158 -8.71 -0.79 17.29
CA LEU A 158 -7.63 -0.10 17.99
C LEU A 158 -7.84 1.42 18.07
N ALA A 159 -8.90 1.94 17.45
CA ALA A 159 -9.14 3.38 17.32
C ALA A 159 -7.90 4.13 16.80
N CYS A 160 -7.15 3.51 15.88
CA CYS A 160 -5.94 4.09 15.31
C CYS A 160 -6.23 4.77 13.98
N PRO A 161 -5.43 5.80 13.60
CA PRO A 161 -5.61 6.49 12.34
C PRO A 161 -5.26 5.58 11.16
N ILE A 162 -5.96 5.81 10.05
CA ILE A 162 -5.70 5.19 8.77
C ILE A 162 -5.57 6.27 7.70
N TYR A 163 -4.58 6.12 6.82
CA TYR A 163 -4.32 7.04 5.70
C TYR A 163 -4.22 6.26 4.40
N PHE A 164 -4.73 6.85 3.34
CA PHE A 164 -4.49 6.39 1.98
C PHE A 164 -3.24 7.05 1.43
N HIS A 165 -2.40 6.29 0.77
CA HIS A 165 -1.17 6.76 0.15
C HIS A 165 -1.00 6.18 -1.25
N TYR A 166 -0.37 6.96 -2.14
CA TYR A 166 0.24 6.46 -3.36
C TYR A 166 1.47 7.30 -3.72
N ALA A 167 2.40 6.71 -4.46
CA ALA A 167 3.58 7.39 -4.95
C ALA A 167 3.56 7.52 -6.48
N LEU A 168 4.13 8.62 -6.98
CA LEU A 168 4.37 8.83 -8.41
C LEU A 168 5.88 8.98 -8.64
N SER A 169 6.40 8.24 -9.61
CA SER A 169 7.82 8.29 -9.99
C SER A 169 8.06 9.26 -11.14
N GLU A 170 8.80 10.33 -10.89
CA GLU A 170 9.25 11.30 -11.87
C GLU A 170 10.78 11.35 -11.90
N GLY A 171 11.40 10.64 -12.84
CA GLY A 171 12.87 10.53 -12.83
C GLY A 171 13.40 9.87 -11.57
N MET A 172 14.20 10.60 -10.78
CA MET A 172 14.70 10.19 -9.47
C MET A 172 13.89 10.78 -8.31
N THR A 173 12.78 11.43 -8.59
CA THR A 173 11.87 11.97 -7.58
C THR A 173 10.70 11.03 -7.37
N GLN A 174 10.34 10.79 -6.10
CA GLN A 174 9.11 10.12 -5.70
C GLN A 174 8.19 11.16 -5.05
N ARG A 175 7.07 11.46 -5.68
CA ARG A 175 6.03 12.30 -5.10
C ARG A 175 5.13 11.44 -4.23
N LEU A 176 5.07 11.75 -2.95
CA LEU A 176 4.28 11.03 -1.96
C LEU A 176 2.96 11.76 -1.73
N HIS A 177 1.87 11.13 -2.11
CA HIS A 177 0.51 11.64 -1.91
C HIS A 177 -0.13 10.94 -0.72
N PHE A 178 -0.70 11.72 0.20
CA PHE A 178 -1.41 11.21 1.35
C PHE A 178 -2.83 11.79 1.40
N SER A 179 -3.76 11.01 1.91
CA SER A 179 -5.12 11.46 2.20
C SER A 179 -5.58 10.82 3.51
N ARG A 180 -6.33 11.56 4.32
CA ARG A 180 -7.02 10.97 5.47
C ARG A 180 -8.03 9.97 4.95
N PHE A 181 -8.13 8.85 5.64
CA PHE A 181 -9.17 7.87 5.39
C PHE A 181 -10.19 7.95 6.52
N ALA A 182 -11.37 8.46 6.21
CA ALA A 182 -12.46 8.57 7.19
C ALA A 182 -13.19 7.23 7.31
N LEU A 183 -13.09 6.58 8.47
CA LEU A 183 -13.80 5.34 8.75
C LEU A 183 -15.31 5.61 8.93
N HIS A 184 -16.14 4.73 8.38
CA HIS A 184 -17.58 4.74 8.64
C HIS A 184 -17.84 4.31 10.08
N GLN A 185 -18.74 4.99 10.77
CA GLN A 185 -19.03 4.77 12.19
C GLN A 185 -20.53 4.57 12.40
N THR A 186 -20.97 3.32 12.30
CA THR A 186 -22.31 2.89 12.70
C THR A 186 -22.18 1.80 13.77
N ASP A 187 -23.29 1.35 14.35
CA ASP A 187 -23.31 0.27 15.33
C ASP A 187 -22.98 -1.10 14.72
N ASP A 188 -22.98 -1.23 13.39
CA ASP A 188 -22.66 -2.46 12.66
C ASP A 188 -21.23 -2.42 12.10
N LEU A 189 -20.30 -3.05 12.80
CA LEU A 189 -18.89 -3.13 12.38
C LEU A 189 -18.71 -3.79 11.01
N SER A 190 -19.50 -4.81 10.69
CA SER A 190 -19.38 -5.50 9.40
C SER A 190 -19.79 -4.59 8.24
N ARG A 191 -20.85 -3.81 8.45
CA ARG A 191 -21.29 -2.79 7.50
C ARG A 191 -20.24 -1.69 7.33
N ASN A 192 -19.66 -1.21 8.44
CA ASN A 192 -18.60 -0.20 8.40
C ASN A 192 -17.40 -0.70 7.58
N ILE A 193 -16.91 -1.91 7.85
CA ILE A 193 -15.79 -2.51 7.11
C ILE A 193 -16.13 -2.66 5.62
N ALA A 194 -17.36 -3.04 5.28
CA ALA A 194 -17.77 -3.15 3.88
C ALA A 194 -17.77 -1.79 3.15
N GLN A 195 -18.24 -0.76 3.81
CA GLN A 195 -18.24 0.61 3.28
C GLN A 195 -16.81 1.17 3.15
N ASP A 196 -15.98 0.94 4.17
CA ASP A 196 -14.57 1.34 4.15
C ASP A 196 -13.79 0.64 3.03
N ALA A 197 -14.03 -0.65 2.81
CA ALA A 197 -13.40 -1.40 1.73
C ALA A 197 -13.81 -0.85 0.34
N GLN A 198 -15.10 -0.51 0.15
CA GLN A 198 -15.56 0.09 -1.10
C GLN A 198 -14.96 1.49 -1.28
N GLN A 199 -14.95 2.31 -0.24
CA GLN A 199 -14.32 3.64 -0.28
C GLN A 199 -12.85 3.55 -0.69
N LEU A 200 -12.09 2.60 -0.13
CA LEU A 200 -10.70 2.39 -0.53
C LEU A 200 -10.56 1.95 -1.99
N ALA A 201 -11.43 1.05 -2.46
CA ALA A 201 -11.45 0.65 -3.87
C ALA A 201 -11.66 1.84 -4.80
N ASP A 202 -12.57 2.75 -4.44
CA ASP A 202 -12.88 3.96 -5.20
C ASP A 202 -11.69 4.94 -5.19
N MET A 203 -11.03 5.15 -4.04
CA MET A 203 -9.82 5.99 -3.93
C MET A 203 -8.67 5.43 -4.76
N MET A 204 -8.41 4.12 -4.69
CA MET A 204 -7.39 3.47 -5.52
C MET A 204 -7.73 3.60 -7.01
N GLN A 205 -8.99 3.37 -7.39
CA GLN A 205 -9.45 3.52 -8.78
C GLN A 205 -9.22 4.94 -9.30
N GLN A 206 -9.51 5.94 -8.50
CA GLN A 206 -9.31 7.34 -8.84
C GLN A 206 -7.83 7.66 -9.09
N ALA A 207 -6.93 7.27 -8.17
CA ALA A 207 -5.50 7.47 -8.31
C ALA A 207 -4.93 6.74 -9.54
N ILE A 208 -5.32 5.47 -9.76
CA ILE A 208 -4.88 4.66 -10.90
C ILE A 208 -5.42 5.21 -12.22
N THR A 209 -6.66 5.70 -12.26
CA THR A 209 -7.24 6.28 -13.47
C THR A 209 -6.53 7.58 -13.87
N ALA A 210 -6.10 8.37 -12.88
CA ALA A 210 -5.35 9.60 -13.11
C ALA A 210 -3.91 9.33 -13.62
N HIS A 211 -3.29 8.24 -13.15
CA HIS A 211 -1.89 7.89 -13.44
C HIS A 211 -1.73 6.40 -13.78
N PRO A 212 -2.41 5.90 -14.84
CA PRO A 212 -2.45 4.47 -15.12
C PRO A 212 -1.07 3.86 -15.46
N GLU A 213 -0.13 4.65 -15.95
CA GLU A 213 1.24 4.24 -16.23
C GLU A 213 2.08 3.98 -14.97
N GLN A 214 1.67 4.55 -13.82
CA GLN A 214 2.39 4.40 -12.55
C GLN A 214 2.02 3.11 -11.79
N TRP A 215 0.92 2.46 -12.19
CA TRP A 215 0.43 1.26 -11.52
C TRP A 215 1.04 -0.01 -12.10
N ILE A 216 1.32 -1.01 -11.25
CA ILE A 216 1.83 -2.31 -11.69
C ILE A 216 0.68 -3.15 -12.23
N TRP A 217 0.58 -3.28 -13.55
CA TRP A 217 -0.45 -4.09 -14.22
C TRP A 217 -0.16 -5.59 -14.23
N LEU A 218 1.03 -6.03 -13.86
CA LEU A 218 1.50 -7.42 -13.96
C LEU A 218 0.80 -8.40 -13.01
N TYR A 219 0.16 -7.90 -11.96
CA TYR A 219 -0.52 -8.75 -11.00
C TYR A 219 -1.95 -9.08 -11.43
N ARG A 220 -2.37 -10.33 -11.23
CA ARG A 220 -3.77 -10.74 -11.43
C ARG A 220 -4.61 -10.26 -10.24
N ARG A 221 -5.49 -9.30 -10.47
CA ARG A 221 -6.37 -8.71 -9.44
C ARG A 221 -7.82 -9.09 -9.59
N PHE A 222 -8.20 -9.42 -10.81
CA PHE A 222 -9.56 -9.86 -11.16
C PHE A 222 -9.54 -11.34 -11.57
N LYS A 223 -10.76 -11.98 -11.58
CA LYS A 223 -10.91 -13.37 -12.03
C LYS A 223 -10.70 -13.49 -13.53
#